data_364cae2d79c4ac6a1c0b5359ae7665f8
#
_entry.id   364cae2d79c4ac6a1c0b5359ae7665f8
#
_cell.length_a   1.000
_cell.length_b   1.000
_cell.length_c   1.000
_cell.angle_alpha   90.00
_cell.angle_beta   90.00
_cell.angle_gamma   90.00
#
_symmetry.space_group_name_H-M   'P 1'
#
loop_
_entity.id
_entity.type
_entity.pdbx_description
1 polymer ?
#
loop_
_entity_poly.entity_id
_entity_poly.type
_entity_poly.pdbx_seq_one_letter_code
_entity_poly.pdbx_strand_id
1 'polypeptide(L)'
;MRLIKCSAVVIVLFGATSLVWSATPDHLVAPLKDQHAIDGCAWSASAPTVGPGFVFLGEIDDSRSLMNIGGSDVDLALTSQHGTLKKVGDVLERTFKAHGVLVNAKYRVTWTCPKGDDSCEVTRFTVSFNVSKGSKQQTVRATGDVGC
;
A
#
# COMPACT_ATOMS: atom_id res chain seq x y z
N MET A 1 -72.68 -33.74 -28.66
CA MET A 1 -72.04 -32.44 -28.70
C MET A 1 -71.16 -32.35 -27.44
N ARG A 2 -69.83 -32.65 -27.54
CA ARG A 2 -68.89 -32.69 -26.40
C ARG A 2 -67.96 -31.45 -26.51
N LEU A 3 -68.01 -30.60 -25.52
CA LEU A 3 -67.16 -29.43 -25.40
C LEU A 3 -65.82 -29.87 -24.81
N ILE A 4 -64.74 -29.65 -25.55
CA ILE A 4 -63.36 -29.85 -25.11
C ILE A 4 -62.89 -28.56 -24.47
N LYS A 5 -62.60 -28.60 -23.16
CA LYS A 5 -61.94 -27.48 -22.43
C LYS A 5 -60.46 -27.55 -22.66
N CYS A 6 -59.88 -26.59 -23.36
CA CYS A 6 -58.43 -26.38 -23.40
C CYS A 6 -57.97 -25.63 -22.14
N SER A 7 -57.23 -26.29 -21.27
CA SER A 7 -56.52 -25.63 -20.16
C SER A 7 -55.14 -25.17 -20.65
N ALA A 8 -54.95 -23.84 -20.64
CA ALA A 8 -53.64 -23.25 -20.90
C ALA A 8 -52.79 -23.30 -19.63
N VAL A 9 -51.68 -24.02 -19.72
CA VAL A 9 -50.65 -24.02 -18.66
C VAL A 9 -49.68 -22.88 -18.92
N VAL A 10 -49.68 -21.89 -18.01
CA VAL A 10 -48.73 -20.79 -18.04
C VAL A 10 -47.52 -21.22 -17.24
N ILE A 11 -46.40 -21.44 -17.90
CA ILE A 11 -45.10 -21.72 -17.29
C ILE A 11 -44.43 -20.38 -16.99
N VAL A 12 -44.38 -19.97 -15.73
CA VAL A 12 -43.61 -18.82 -15.27
C VAL A 12 -42.18 -19.25 -15.03
N LEU A 13 -41.27 -18.86 -15.92
CA LEU A 13 -39.83 -19.05 -15.76
C LEU A 13 -39.29 -17.96 -14.80
N PHE A 14 -39.04 -18.33 -13.55
CA PHE A 14 -38.28 -17.49 -12.61
C PHE A 14 -36.79 -17.50 -13.02
N GLY A 15 -36.34 -16.45 -13.68
CA GLY A 15 -34.91 -16.19 -13.90
C GLY A 15 -34.23 -15.80 -12.58
N ALA A 16 -33.44 -16.72 -11.99
CA ALA A 16 -32.58 -16.42 -10.87
C ALA A 16 -31.40 -15.56 -11.35
N THR A 17 -31.47 -14.24 -11.16
CA THR A 17 -30.31 -13.35 -11.33
C THR A 17 -29.35 -13.54 -10.17
N SER A 18 -28.28 -14.29 -10.38
CA SER A 18 -27.18 -14.42 -9.44
C SER A 18 -26.44 -13.09 -9.38
N LEU A 19 -26.63 -12.34 -8.30
CA LEU A 19 -25.76 -11.18 -7.95
C LEU A 19 -24.39 -11.72 -7.61
N VAL A 20 -23.45 -11.64 -8.55
CA VAL A 20 -22.02 -11.88 -8.29
C VAL A 20 -21.52 -10.67 -7.49
N TRP A 21 -21.44 -10.84 -6.17
CA TRP A 21 -20.70 -9.91 -5.33
C TRP A 21 -19.22 -10.10 -5.62
N SER A 22 -18.63 -9.19 -6.39
CA SER A 22 -17.20 -9.02 -6.47
C SER A 22 -16.73 -8.53 -5.09
N ALA A 23 -16.27 -9.45 -4.25
CA ALA A 23 -15.55 -9.10 -3.05
C ALA A 23 -14.25 -8.43 -3.50
N THR A 24 -14.15 -7.10 -3.40
CA THR A 24 -12.88 -6.39 -3.48
C THR A 24 -11.98 -6.99 -2.40
N PRO A 25 -10.73 -7.39 -2.75
CA PRO A 25 -9.82 -7.90 -1.75
C PRO A 25 -9.69 -6.85 -0.64
N ASP A 26 -9.97 -7.26 0.60
CA ASP A 26 -9.93 -6.40 1.79
C ASP A 26 -8.46 -6.09 2.15
N HIS A 27 -7.80 -5.30 1.30
CA HIS A 27 -6.42 -4.87 1.50
C HIS A 27 -6.38 -3.84 2.64
N LEU A 28 -5.57 -4.12 3.65
CA LEU A 28 -5.32 -3.18 4.75
C LEU A 28 -4.57 -1.95 4.25
N VAL A 29 -3.65 -2.13 3.29
CA VAL A 29 -2.86 -1.06 2.67
C VAL A 29 -3.38 -0.80 1.25
N ALA A 30 -3.52 0.47 0.90
CA ALA A 30 -3.90 0.96 -0.42
C ALA A 30 -2.91 2.07 -0.88
N PRO A 31 -2.92 2.48 -2.16
CA PRO A 31 -2.23 3.69 -2.57
C PRO A 31 -2.72 4.90 -1.78
N LEU A 32 -1.82 5.84 -1.49
CA LEU A 32 -2.18 7.10 -0.84
C LEU A 32 -3.24 7.84 -1.66
N LYS A 33 -4.17 8.48 -0.99
CA LYS A 33 -5.18 9.34 -1.63
C LYS A 33 -4.55 10.64 -2.12
N ASP A 34 -3.66 11.21 -1.30
CA ASP A 34 -2.87 12.36 -1.66
C ASP A 34 -1.44 11.92 -2.04
N GLN A 35 -1.21 11.80 -3.34
CA GLN A 35 0.07 11.40 -3.92
C GLN A 35 1.12 12.53 -3.88
N HIS A 36 0.71 13.76 -3.51
CA HIS A 36 1.54 14.97 -3.43
C HIS A 36 1.57 15.56 -2.02
N ALA A 37 1.23 14.75 -1.00
CA ALA A 37 1.18 15.19 0.39
C ALA A 37 2.53 15.66 0.95
N ILE A 38 3.63 15.26 0.31
CA ILE A 38 5.00 15.63 0.64
C ILE A 38 5.69 16.08 -0.64
N ASP A 39 6.17 17.31 -0.67
CA ASP A 39 6.88 17.91 -1.78
C ASP A 39 8.39 17.99 -1.48
N GLY A 40 9.23 17.87 -2.52
CA GLY A 40 10.68 17.99 -2.41
C GLY A 40 11.38 16.70 -2.02
N CYS A 41 12.41 16.84 -1.17
CA CYS A 41 13.22 15.70 -0.74
C CYS A 41 12.43 14.78 0.18
N ALA A 42 12.25 13.55 -0.24
CA ALA A 42 11.32 12.64 0.43
C ALA A 42 11.76 11.18 0.40
N TRP A 43 11.17 10.38 1.27
CA TRP A 43 11.05 8.94 1.15
C TRP A 43 9.82 8.64 0.31
N SER A 44 9.96 7.82 -0.72
CA SER A 44 8.83 7.35 -1.51
C SER A 44 8.85 5.83 -1.63
N ALA A 45 7.69 5.18 -1.70
CA ALA A 45 7.61 3.77 -2.05
C ALA A 45 6.30 3.43 -2.77
N SER A 46 6.44 2.64 -3.84
CA SER A 46 5.32 2.15 -4.66
C SER A 46 5.25 0.63 -4.62
N ALA A 47 4.04 0.09 -4.56
CA ALA A 47 3.74 -1.34 -4.55
C ALA A 47 2.71 -1.67 -5.64
N PRO A 48 3.12 -2.02 -6.88
CA PRO A 48 2.20 -2.28 -7.98
C PRO A 48 1.17 -3.40 -7.70
N THR A 49 1.49 -4.32 -6.79
CA THR A 49 0.57 -5.37 -6.34
C THR A 49 -0.59 -4.87 -5.47
N VAL A 50 -0.46 -3.65 -4.93
CA VAL A 50 -1.48 -2.98 -4.12
C VAL A 50 -2.30 -2.04 -4.99
N GLY A 51 -1.65 -1.33 -5.93
CA GLY A 51 -2.27 -0.41 -6.86
C GLY A 51 -1.29 0.61 -7.41
N PRO A 52 -1.72 1.50 -8.32
CA PRO A 52 -0.88 2.54 -8.91
C PRO A 52 -0.60 3.66 -7.90
N GLY A 53 0.61 4.24 -7.96
CA GLY A 53 1.05 5.35 -7.11
C GLY A 53 1.82 4.92 -5.87
N PHE A 54 2.07 5.89 -5.00
CA PHE A 54 2.79 5.65 -3.76
C PHE A 54 1.89 5.02 -2.70
N VAL A 55 2.42 4.05 -1.98
CA VAL A 55 1.80 3.47 -0.77
C VAL A 55 2.38 4.08 0.50
N PHE A 56 3.57 4.69 0.39
CA PHE A 56 4.27 5.37 1.49
C PHE A 56 4.96 6.63 0.97
N LEU A 57 4.83 7.71 1.72
CA LEU A 57 5.60 8.94 1.60
C LEU A 57 6.13 9.34 2.98
N GLY A 58 7.31 9.96 3.04
CA GLY A 58 7.89 10.47 4.28
C GLY A 58 8.80 11.65 4.02
N GLU A 59 8.78 12.65 4.93
CA GLU A 59 9.75 13.74 4.94
C GLU A 59 11.15 13.18 5.16
N ILE A 60 12.17 13.82 4.56
CA ILE A 60 13.55 13.38 4.69
C ILE A 60 14.09 13.49 6.11
N ASP A 61 13.56 14.45 6.88
CA ASP A 61 13.90 14.70 8.29
C ASP A 61 13.06 13.85 9.27
N ASP A 62 12.23 12.94 8.75
CA ASP A 62 11.33 12.07 9.52
C ASP A 62 10.24 12.81 10.33
N SER A 63 10.02 14.08 10.06
CA SER A 63 8.99 14.89 10.75
C SER A 63 7.58 14.40 10.46
N ARG A 64 7.35 13.81 9.28
CA ARG A 64 6.07 13.28 8.85
C ARG A 64 6.24 12.05 7.96
N SER A 65 5.43 11.03 8.17
CA SER A 65 5.33 9.88 7.27
C SER A 65 3.88 9.48 7.08
N LEU A 66 3.52 9.05 5.88
CA LEU A 66 2.14 8.74 5.47
C LEU A 66 2.05 7.35 4.84
N MET A 67 0.97 6.64 5.17
CA MET A 67 0.56 5.41 4.52
C MET A 67 -0.97 5.33 4.50
N ASN A 68 -1.56 4.86 3.39
CA ASN A 68 -3.00 4.58 3.37
C ASN A 68 -3.28 3.24 4.04
N ILE A 69 -3.97 3.28 5.20
CA ILE A 69 -4.27 2.11 6.02
C ILE A 69 -5.75 2.06 6.36
N GLY A 70 -6.42 1.02 5.86
CA GLY A 70 -7.87 0.87 6.05
C GLY A 70 -8.68 1.94 5.33
N GLY A 71 -8.18 2.40 4.16
CA GLY A 71 -8.86 3.36 3.30
C GLY A 71 -8.68 4.84 3.70
N SER A 72 -7.74 5.16 4.58
CA SER A 72 -7.40 6.54 4.97
C SER A 72 -5.89 6.75 5.00
N ASP A 73 -5.43 7.92 4.55
CA ASP A 73 -4.04 8.32 4.71
C ASP A 73 -3.80 8.63 6.19
N VAL A 74 -2.88 7.89 6.80
CA VAL A 74 -2.59 7.92 8.23
C VAL A 74 -1.21 8.53 8.42
N ASP A 75 -1.11 9.56 9.26
CA ASP A 75 0.17 10.08 9.73
C ASP A 75 0.81 9.09 10.72
N LEU A 76 2.03 8.67 10.41
CA LEU A 76 2.80 7.68 11.14
C LEU A 76 3.98 8.38 11.84
N ALA A 77 4.12 8.17 13.13
CA ALA A 77 5.29 8.62 13.89
C ALA A 77 6.39 7.56 13.84
N LEU A 78 7.61 7.92 13.45
CA LEU A 78 8.80 7.07 13.59
C LEU A 78 9.11 6.89 15.07
N THR A 79 9.16 5.65 15.55
CA THR A 79 9.39 5.33 16.97
C THR A 79 10.72 4.62 17.21
N SER A 80 11.26 3.93 16.21
CA SER A 80 12.59 3.35 16.28
C SER A 80 13.21 3.17 14.90
N GLN A 81 14.53 3.19 14.85
CA GLN A 81 15.33 2.96 13.66
C GLN A 81 16.61 2.21 14.00
N HIS A 82 16.99 1.23 13.18
CA HIS A 82 18.22 0.48 13.30
C HIS A 82 18.80 0.14 11.93
N GLY A 83 20.12 0.32 11.77
CA GLY A 83 20.82 0.07 10.50
C GLY A 83 21.15 1.33 9.72
N THR A 84 21.53 1.19 8.44
CA THR A 84 21.94 2.29 7.56
C THR A 84 21.50 2.07 6.11
N LEU A 85 21.58 3.14 5.28
CA LEU A 85 21.34 3.11 3.83
C LEU A 85 22.51 3.73 3.04
N LYS A 86 23.76 3.48 3.46
CA LYS A 86 24.95 4.16 2.88
C LYS A 86 25.49 3.48 1.62
N LYS A 87 25.29 2.17 1.47
CA LYS A 87 25.80 1.39 0.32
C LYS A 87 24.84 0.29 -0.07
N VAL A 88 24.96 -0.17 -1.31
CA VAL A 88 24.17 -1.30 -1.82
C VAL A 88 24.32 -2.52 -0.91
N GLY A 89 23.18 -3.13 -0.56
CA GLY A 89 23.07 -4.26 0.36
C GLY A 89 22.83 -3.87 1.81
N ASP A 90 23.05 -2.61 2.20
CA ASP A 90 22.73 -2.14 3.55
C ASP A 90 21.24 -2.37 3.86
N VAL A 91 20.98 -2.61 5.13
CA VAL A 91 19.62 -2.82 5.64
C VAL A 91 19.33 -1.76 6.71
N LEU A 92 18.14 -1.16 6.60
CA LEU A 92 17.57 -0.26 7.58
C LEU A 92 16.23 -0.81 8.04
N GLU A 93 16.03 -0.95 9.32
CA GLU A 93 14.74 -1.32 9.93
C GLU A 93 14.15 -0.10 10.63
N ARG A 94 12.90 0.18 10.38
CA ARG A 94 12.16 1.31 10.95
C ARG A 94 10.82 0.84 11.48
N THR A 95 10.43 1.36 12.64
CA THR A 95 9.12 1.11 13.23
C THR A 95 8.36 2.41 13.33
N PHE A 96 7.16 2.41 12.77
CA PHE A 96 6.24 3.54 12.82
C PHE A 96 5.00 3.15 13.61
N LYS A 97 4.39 4.15 14.27
CA LYS A 97 3.15 3.99 15.02
C LYS A 97 2.17 5.12 14.74
N ALA A 98 0.89 4.76 14.75
CA ALA A 98 -0.22 5.68 14.84
C ALA A 98 -1.27 5.06 15.78
N HIS A 99 -2.39 5.75 16.04
CA HIS A 99 -3.45 5.21 16.89
C HIS A 99 -3.97 3.86 16.36
N GLY A 100 -3.71 2.78 17.09
CA GLY A 100 -4.11 1.42 16.71
C GLY A 100 -3.38 0.81 15.50
N VAL A 101 -2.32 1.47 15.00
CA VAL A 101 -1.53 1.03 13.84
C VAL A 101 -0.07 0.82 14.25
N LEU A 102 0.52 -0.26 13.77
CA LEU A 102 1.95 -0.54 13.84
C LEU A 102 2.45 -0.89 12.43
N VAL A 103 3.53 -0.24 12.00
CA VAL A 103 4.22 -0.53 10.74
C VAL A 103 5.68 -0.84 11.01
N ASN A 104 6.12 -2.05 10.71
CA ASN A 104 7.55 -2.40 10.70
C ASN A 104 8.01 -2.46 9.25
N ALA A 105 8.97 -1.61 8.91
CA ALA A 105 9.53 -1.48 7.57
C ALA A 105 10.99 -1.96 7.56
N LYS A 106 11.31 -2.85 6.61
CA LYS A 106 12.68 -3.34 6.39
C LYS A 106 13.11 -2.97 4.99
N TYR A 107 13.98 -2.00 4.90
CA TYR A 107 14.58 -1.48 3.68
C TYR A 107 15.86 -2.22 3.36
N ARG A 108 16.14 -2.42 2.07
CA ARG A 108 17.43 -2.92 1.54
C ARG A 108 17.84 -2.04 0.38
N VAL A 109 19.01 -1.44 0.45
CA VAL A 109 19.58 -0.61 -0.61
C VAL A 109 19.86 -1.44 -1.85
N THR A 110 19.34 -0.96 -2.98
CA THR A 110 19.54 -1.58 -4.31
C THR A 110 20.44 -0.74 -5.21
N TRP A 111 20.50 0.58 -4.96
CA TRP A 111 21.35 1.49 -5.70
C TRP A 111 21.64 2.75 -4.89
N THR A 112 22.83 3.32 -5.08
CA THR A 112 23.25 4.60 -4.51
C THR A 112 23.93 5.42 -5.58
N CYS A 113 24.03 6.73 -5.39
CA CYS A 113 24.75 7.62 -6.28
C CYS A 113 26.19 7.16 -6.49
N PRO A 114 26.75 7.32 -7.71
CA PRO A 114 28.16 7.07 -7.96
C PRO A 114 29.06 7.94 -7.09
N LYS A 115 30.18 7.37 -6.62
CA LYS A 115 31.14 8.13 -5.82
C LYS A 115 31.71 9.30 -6.60
N GLY A 116 31.60 10.51 -6.05
CA GLY A 116 32.10 11.76 -6.67
C GLY A 116 31.09 12.44 -7.57
N ASP A 117 29.86 11.96 -7.62
CA ASP A 117 28.74 12.66 -8.30
C ASP A 117 27.95 13.49 -7.26
N ASP A 118 28.38 14.73 -7.07
CA ASP A 118 27.79 15.66 -6.10
C ASP A 118 26.40 16.17 -6.54
N SER A 119 25.99 15.88 -7.78
CA SER A 119 24.66 16.24 -8.30
C SER A 119 23.59 15.19 -8.02
N CYS A 120 24.00 14.04 -7.55
CA CYS A 120 23.12 12.91 -7.27
C CYS A 120 22.87 12.76 -5.76
N GLU A 121 21.62 12.86 -5.34
CA GLU A 121 21.22 12.81 -3.93
C GLU A 121 20.13 11.76 -3.67
N VAL A 122 20.18 10.62 -4.38
CA VAL A 122 19.15 9.57 -4.28
C VAL A 122 19.74 8.24 -3.86
N THR A 123 19.06 7.55 -2.95
CA THR A 123 19.29 6.13 -2.63
C THR A 123 18.03 5.34 -2.95
N ARG A 124 18.15 4.30 -3.79
CA ARG A 124 17.04 3.40 -4.12
C ARG A 124 17.05 2.16 -3.25
N PHE A 125 15.86 1.66 -2.94
CA PHE A 125 15.70 0.49 -2.09
C PHE A 125 14.51 -0.39 -2.51
N THR A 126 14.54 -1.63 -2.05
CA THR A 126 13.33 -2.44 -1.84
C THR A 126 12.93 -2.34 -0.38
N VAL A 127 11.64 -2.42 -0.09
CA VAL A 127 11.14 -2.40 1.29
C VAL A 127 10.02 -3.42 1.48
N SER A 128 10.00 -4.03 2.66
CA SER A 128 8.89 -4.85 3.14
C SER A 128 8.24 -4.16 4.32
N PHE A 129 6.98 -3.76 4.16
CA PHE A 129 6.15 -3.20 5.23
C PHE A 129 5.30 -4.30 5.84
N ASN A 130 5.45 -4.57 7.14
CA ASN A 130 4.53 -5.36 7.93
C ASN A 130 3.60 -4.41 8.66
N VAL A 131 2.34 -4.33 8.21
CA VAL A 131 1.34 -3.42 8.73
C VAL A 131 0.33 -4.18 9.56
N SER A 132 0.04 -3.70 10.76
CA SER A 132 -1.02 -4.24 11.62
C SER A 132 -1.94 -3.15 12.14
N LYS A 133 -3.25 -3.43 12.15
CA LYS A 133 -4.31 -2.57 12.68
C LYS A 133 -5.41 -3.44 13.29
N GLY A 134 -5.53 -3.40 14.63
CA GLY A 134 -6.40 -4.32 15.35
C GLY A 134 -6.01 -5.78 15.10
N SER A 135 -6.94 -6.60 14.64
CA SER A 135 -6.72 -8.01 14.29
C SER A 135 -6.25 -8.23 12.86
N LYS A 136 -6.22 -7.18 12.02
CA LYS A 136 -5.79 -7.27 10.62
C LYS A 136 -4.29 -7.09 10.49
N GLN A 137 -3.69 -7.87 9.60
CA GLN A 137 -2.26 -7.82 9.28
C GLN A 137 -2.04 -7.99 7.78
N GLN A 138 -1.11 -7.21 7.21
CA GLN A 138 -0.71 -7.34 5.80
C GLN A 138 0.78 -7.07 5.65
N THR A 139 1.45 -7.88 4.83
CA THR A 139 2.81 -7.60 4.36
C THR A 139 2.75 -7.05 2.95
N VAL A 140 3.32 -5.88 2.74
CA VAL A 140 3.43 -5.22 1.43
C VAL A 140 4.89 -5.12 1.05
N ARG A 141 5.25 -5.61 -0.15
CA ARG A 141 6.56 -5.41 -0.75
C ARG A 141 6.49 -4.27 -1.73
N ALA A 142 7.42 -3.34 -1.61
CA ALA A 142 7.47 -2.12 -2.41
C ALA A 142 8.91 -1.83 -2.86
N THR A 143 9.02 -0.96 -3.84
CA THR A 143 10.29 -0.34 -4.27
C THR A 143 10.16 1.16 -4.13
N GLY A 144 11.26 1.83 -3.86
CA GLY A 144 11.24 3.26 -3.67
C GLY A 144 12.62 3.87 -3.59
N ASP A 145 12.62 5.12 -3.22
CA ASP A 145 13.82 5.92 -3.05
C ASP A 145 13.69 6.91 -1.88
N VAL A 146 14.83 7.43 -1.48
CA VAL A 146 14.97 8.56 -0.58
C VAL A 146 15.99 9.52 -1.14
N GLY A 147 15.65 10.79 -1.19
CA GLY A 147 16.51 11.86 -1.69
C GLY A 147 15.73 13.02 -2.30
N CYS A 148 16.44 13.79 -3.09
CA CYS A 148 15.91 14.92 -3.85
C CYS A 148 15.95 14.60 -5.39
#